data_36d5d5a99d6b0030ee15a1657ed2e323
#
_entry.id   36d5d5a99d6b0030ee15a1657ed2e323
#
_cell.length_a   1.000
_cell.length_b   1.000
_cell.length_c   1.000
_cell.angle_alpha   90.00
_cell.angle_beta   90.00
_cell.angle_gamma   90.00
#
_symmetry.space_group_name_H-M   'P 1'
#
loop_
_entity.id
_entity.type
_entity.pdbx_description
1 polymer ?
#
loop_
_entity_poly.entity_id
_entity_poly.type
_entity_poly.pdbx_seq_one_letter_code
_entity_poly.pdbx_strand_id
1 'polypeptide(L)'
;MAKSKGPSQRQLRVGELIRHELSALFMRGDVMDPVIEKQGVTVLEVATSPDLKIATAYVRPFQPGGDPEALVEALKRHARFIRGELAPRLELKYMPQFKFRVDTSTDYASSIDRLLSDPKVARDLDTPEND
;
A
#
# COMPACT_ATOMS: atom_id res chain seq x y z
N MET A 1 12.20 -18.80 21.64
CA MET A 1 12.07 -18.26 21.26
C MET A 1 11.36 -17.91 20.59
N ALA A 2 10.93 -17.67 20.80
CA ALA A 2 10.03 -17.30 20.15
C ALA A 2 10.35 -16.51 19.22
N LYS A 3 10.25 -16.48 18.46
CA LYS A 3 10.48 -15.74 17.65
C LYS A 3 9.54 -14.94 17.35
N SER A 4 9.72 -13.83 17.19
CA SER A 4 8.77 -12.92 16.90
C SER A 4 8.09 -13.27 15.66
N LYS A 5 6.82 -13.12 15.62
CA LYS A 5 6.10 -13.43 14.51
C LYS A 5 5.85 -12.28 13.65
N GLY A 6 5.89 -11.13 13.97
CA GLY A 6 5.62 -10.01 13.10
C GLY A 6 6.85 -9.17 12.92
N PRO A 7 6.71 -8.02 12.26
CA PRO A 7 7.83 -7.13 12.06
C PRO A 7 8.31 -6.54 13.37
N SER A 8 9.58 -6.19 13.42
CA SER A 8 10.14 -5.56 14.59
C SER A 8 9.67 -4.12 14.69
N GLN A 9 9.91 -3.50 15.85
CA GLN A 9 9.57 -2.10 16.02
C GLN A 9 10.31 -1.24 15.00
N ARG A 10 11.54 -1.58 14.72
CA ARG A 10 12.32 -0.83 13.74
C ARG A 10 11.69 -0.95 12.35
N GLN A 11 11.27 -2.16 11.97
CA GLN A 11 10.62 -2.34 10.69
C GLN A 11 9.33 -1.51 10.61
N LEU A 12 8.54 -1.52 11.66
CA LEU A 12 7.30 -0.76 11.67
C LEU A 12 7.56 0.74 11.58
N ARG A 13 8.56 1.21 12.29
CA ARG A 13 8.87 2.63 12.28
C ARG A 13 9.37 3.09 10.92
N VAL A 14 10.26 2.33 10.32
CA VAL A 14 10.78 2.68 9.01
C VAL A 14 9.67 2.62 7.97
N GLY A 15 8.83 1.58 8.04
CA GLY A 15 7.72 1.46 7.11
C GLY A 15 6.77 2.63 7.19
N GLU A 16 6.45 3.06 8.41
CA GLU A 16 5.53 4.16 8.59
C GLU A 16 6.14 5.48 8.11
N LEU A 17 7.43 5.65 8.33
CA LEU A 17 8.12 6.83 7.86
C LEU A 17 8.09 6.89 6.33
N ILE A 18 8.36 5.77 5.69
CA ILE A 18 8.32 5.70 4.23
C ILE A 18 6.91 5.96 3.73
N ARG A 19 5.91 5.37 4.38
CA ARG A 19 4.53 5.58 3.97
C ARG A 19 4.17 7.07 4.00
N HIS A 20 4.58 7.73 5.06
CA HIS A 20 4.31 9.16 5.20
C HIS A 20 4.95 9.96 4.06
N GLU A 21 6.21 9.69 3.78
CA GLU A 21 6.90 10.43 2.74
C GLU A 21 6.39 10.10 1.34
N LEU A 22 6.02 8.84 1.10
CA LEU A 22 5.42 8.48 -0.17
C LEU A 22 4.10 9.21 -0.38
N SER A 23 3.26 9.22 0.65
CA SER A 23 1.99 9.92 0.56
C SER A 23 2.18 11.39 0.26
N ALA A 24 3.15 12.01 0.91
CA ALA A 24 3.44 13.41 0.66
C ALA A 24 3.93 13.64 -0.77
N LEU A 25 4.78 12.74 -1.26
CA LEU A 25 5.28 12.84 -2.62
C LEU A 25 4.15 12.82 -3.64
N PHE A 26 3.23 11.87 -3.47
CA PHE A 26 2.12 11.76 -4.41
C PHE A 26 1.16 12.93 -4.28
N MET A 27 0.98 13.46 -3.09
CA MET A 27 0.13 14.63 -2.92
C MET A 27 0.73 15.86 -3.57
N ARG A 28 2.04 15.97 -3.60
CA ARG A 28 2.68 17.09 -4.29
C ARG A 28 2.60 16.96 -5.80
N GLY A 29 2.32 15.77 -6.32
CA GLY A 29 2.25 15.56 -7.76
C GLY A 29 3.60 15.55 -8.42
N ASP A 30 4.62 15.12 -7.70
CA ASP A 30 5.99 15.15 -8.23
C ASP A 30 6.29 14.04 -9.23
N VAL A 31 5.48 12.99 -9.28
CA VAL A 31 5.72 11.90 -10.21
C VAL A 31 4.88 12.14 -11.46
N MET A 32 5.56 12.45 -12.55
CA MET A 32 4.89 12.86 -13.78
C MET A 32 4.56 11.64 -14.63
N ASP A 33 3.37 11.13 -14.48
CA ASP A 33 2.89 9.98 -15.25
C ASP A 33 1.38 10.11 -15.39
N PRO A 34 0.84 10.04 -16.60
CA PRO A 34 -0.61 10.25 -16.79
C PRO A 34 -1.46 9.30 -15.97
N VAL A 35 -1.05 8.05 -15.81
CA VAL A 35 -1.82 7.10 -15.03
C VAL A 35 -1.85 7.53 -13.57
N ILE A 36 -0.70 7.90 -13.03
CA ILE A 36 -0.61 8.31 -11.64
C ILE A 36 -1.34 9.62 -11.41
N GLU A 37 -1.21 10.56 -12.32
CA GLU A 37 -1.87 11.86 -12.18
C GLU A 37 -3.38 11.71 -12.24
N LYS A 38 -3.87 10.86 -13.14
CA LYS A 38 -5.30 10.70 -13.30
C LYS A 38 -5.92 9.95 -12.14
N GLN A 39 -5.28 8.88 -11.72
CA GLN A 39 -5.89 8.04 -10.70
C GLN A 39 -5.57 8.47 -9.27
N GLY A 40 -4.44 9.11 -9.07
CA GLY A 40 -3.98 9.40 -7.74
C GLY A 40 -3.51 8.13 -7.06
N VAL A 41 -2.84 8.27 -5.94
CA VAL A 41 -2.29 7.12 -5.22
C VAL A 41 -2.62 7.24 -3.75
N THR A 42 -3.24 6.19 -3.22
CA THR A 42 -3.40 6.06 -1.77
C THR A 42 -2.43 4.98 -1.32
N VAL A 43 -1.53 5.32 -0.41
CA VAL A 43 -0.57 4.38 0.15
C VAL A 43 -1.13 3.93 1.49
N LEU A 44 -1.49 2.66 1.57
CA LEU A 44 -2.13 2.15 2.78
C LEU A 44 -1.15 1.61 3.77
N GLU A 45 -0.09 1.00 3.28
CA GLU A 45 0.87 0.38 4.17
C GLU A 45 2.20 0.24 3.45
N VAL A 46 3.29 0.33 4.19
CA VAL A 46 4.61 0.00 3.67
C VAL A 46 5.21 -1.04 4.61
N ALA A 47 5.46 -2.23 4.07
CA ALA A 47 6.05 -3.32 4.84
C ALA A 47 7.51 -3.45 4.45
N THR A 48 8.39 -3.51 5.43
CA THR A 48 9.82 -3.62 5.15
C THR A 48 10.30 -5.01 5.46
N SER A 49 11.31 -5.46 4.73
CA SER A 49 11.96 -6.72 5.03
C SER A 49 12.74 -6.58 6.34
N PRO A 50 13.04 -7.70 7.02
CA PRO A 50 13.76 -7.62 8.29
C PRO A 50 15.10 -6.91 8.20
N ASP A 51 15.78 -7.04 7.07
CA ASP A 51 17.05 -6.37 6.87
C ASP A 51 16.89 -4.96 6.31
N LEU A 52 15.65 -4.50 6.15
CA LEU A 52 15.31 -3.17 5.66
C LEU A 52 15.81 -2.90 4.26
N LYS A 53 16.09 -3.93 3.49
CA LYS A 53 16.56 -3.74 2.13
C LYS A 53 15.45 -3.61 1.12
N ILE A 54 14.25 -4.06 1.47
CA ILE A 54 13.10 -3.99 0.57
C ILE A 54 11.93 -3.35 1.31
N ALA A 55 11.31 -2.39 0.68
CA ALA A 55 10.09 -1.77 1.20
C ALA A 55 8.99 -1.98 0.19
N THR A 56 7.95 -2.67 0.59
CA THR A 56 6.81 -2.94 -0.28
C THR A 56 5.67 -2.01 0.09
N ALA A 57 5.27 -1.18 -0.84
CA ALA A 57 4.19 -0.24 -0.63
C ALA A 57 2.90 -0.83 -1.21
N TYR A 58 1.88 -0.92 -0.38
CA TYR A 58 0.56 -1.39 -0.80
C TYR A 58 -0.29 -0.19 -1.12
N VAL A 59 -0.74 -0.12 -2.35
CA VAL A 59 -1.37 1.07 -2.88
C VAL A 59 -2.68 0.74 -3.59
N ARG A 60 -3.47 1.76 -3.79
CA ARG A 60 -4.65 1.66 -4.63
C ARG A 60 -4.92 3.03 -5.22
N PRO A 61 -5.73 3.11 -6.30
CA PRO A 61 -6.08 4.41 -6.84
C PRO A 61 -6.87 5.24 -5.84
N PHE A 62 -6.58 6.53 -5.80
CA PHE A 62 -7.37 7.43 -4.97
C PHE A 62 -8.73 7.65 -5.57
N GLN A 63 -8.81 7.76 -6.89
CA GLN A 63 -10.07 8.02 -7.57
C GLN A 63 -10.90 6.75 -7.69
N PRO A 64 -12.21 6.84 -7.46
CA PRO A 64 -13.08 5.67 -7.64
C PRO A 64 -13.03 5.18 -9.08
N GLY A 65 -13.10 3.89 -9.25
CA GLY A 65 -13.13 3.32 -10.60
C GLY A 65 -11.77 3.25 -11.27
N GLY A 66 -10.70 3.54 -10.55
CA GLY A 66 -9.39 3.43 -11.15
C GLY A 66 -8.97 2.00 -11.40
N ASP A 67 -7.86 1.85 -12.09
CA ASP A 67 -7.32 0.55 -12.46
C ASP A 67 -6.08 0.29 -11.59
N PRO A 68 -6.21 -0.51 -10.53
CA PRO A 68 -5.08 -0.73 -9.63
C PRO A 68 -3.87 -1.35 -10.29
N GLU A 69 -4.09 -2.26 -11.24
CA GLU A 69 -2.97 -2.91 -11.90
C GLU A 69 -2.18 -1.91 -12.74
N ALA A 70 -2.90 -1.06 -13.47
CA ALA A 70 -2.24 -0.04 -14.27
C ALA A 70 -1.48 0.93 -13.37
N LEU A 71 -2.05 1.26 -12.20
CA LEU A 71 -1.39 2.15 -11.28
C LEU A 71 -0.08 1.55 -10.78
N VAL A 72 -0.11 0.28 -10.38
CA VAL A 72 1.10 -0.37 -9.88
C VAL A 72 2.16 -0.44 -10.96
N GLU A 73 1.76 -0.74 -12.20
CA GLU A 73 2.73 -0.77 -13.28
C GLU A 73 3.37 0.59 -13.50
N ALA A 74 2.57 1.64 -13.42
CA ALA A 74 3.11 2.99 -13.56
C ALA A 74 4.09 3.30 -12.44
N LEU A 75 3.75 2.93 -11.21
CA LEU A 75 4.64 3.18 -10.07
C LEU A 75 5.95 2.41 -10.22
N LYS A 76 5.88 1.18 -10.73
CA LYS A 76 7.10 0.41 -10.94
C LYS A 76 8.01 1.09 -11.95
N ARG A 77 7.45 1.71 -12.96
CA ARG A 77 8.26 2.42 -13.94
C ARG A 77 9.04 3.57 -13.33
N HIS A 78 8.51 4.14 -12.26
CA HIS A 78 9.12 5.31 -11.62
C HIS A 78 9.75 4.99 -10.27
N ALA A 79 9.94 3.72 -9.96
CA ALA A 79 10.44 3.32 -8.64
C ALA A 79 11.78 3.96 -8.31
N ARG A 80 12.67 4.01 -9.29
CA ARG A 80 13.98 4.59 -9.06
C ARG A 80 13.90 6.10 -8.80
N PHE A 81 13.08 6.77 -9.55
CA PHE A 81 12.89 8.21 -9.35
C PHE A 81 12.30 8.47 -7.96
N ILE A 82 11.30 7.68 -7.59
CA ILE A 82 10.66 7.83 -6.29
C ILE A 82 11.66 7.61 -5.17
N ARG A 83 12.47 6.57 -5.30
CA ARG A 83 13.50 6.28 -4.31
C ARG A 83 14.47 7.45 -4.16
N GLY A 84 14.87 8.03 -5.27
CA GLY A 84 15.78 9.17 -5.24
C GLY A 84 15.17 10.39 -4.58
N GLU A 85 13.87 10.60 -4.79
CA GLU A 85 13.19 11.74 -4.18
C GLU A 85 13.04 11.58 -2.68
N LEU A 86 12.88 10.35 -2.22
CA LEU A 86 12.69 10.12 -0.80
C LEU A 86 13.99 10.04 -0.01
N ALA A 87 15.09 9.72 -0.66
CA ALA A 87 16.34 9.49 0.06
C ALA A 87 16.74 10.64 0.98
N PRO A 88 16.74 11.91 0.53
CA PRO A 88 17.14 12.98 1.43
C PRO A 88 16.15 13.24 2.55
N ARG A 89 14.92 12.81 2.38
CA ARG A 89 13.90 13.07 3.40
C ARG A 89 13.86 11.99 4.47
N LEU A 90 14.36 10.80 4.15
CA LEU A 90 14.31 9.70 5.11
C LEU A 90 15.56 9.57 5.95
N GLU A 91 16.68 10.05 5.44
CA GLU A 91 17.94 10.03 6.19
C GLU A 91 18.29 8.64 6.71
N LEU A 92 17.97 7.63 5.92
CA LEU A 92 18.33 6.27 6.28
C LEU A 92 19.74 5.98 5.81
N LYS A 93 20.44 5.15 6.57
CA LYS A 93 21.80 4.79 6.19
C LYS A 93 21.82 4.14 4.82
N TYR A 94 20.87 3.25 4.57
CA TYR A 94 20.71 2.63 3.26
C TYR A 94 19.27 2.74 2.87
N MET A 95 19.02 3.19 1.64
CA MET A 95 17.66 3.27 1.15
C MET A 95 17.21 1.90 0.68
N PRO A 96 16.02 1.45 1.09
CA PRO A 96 15.52 0.18 0.60
C PRO A 96 15.14 0.29 -0.86
N GLN A 97 15.05 -0.87 -1.50
CA GLN A 97 14.50 -0.97 -2.82
C GLN A 97 13.00 -0.94 -2.68
N PHE A 98 12.31 -0.17 -3.51
CA PHE A 98 10.87 -0.05 -3.39
C PHE A 98 10.17 -1.02 -4.33
N LYS A 99 9.14 -1.68 -3.81
CA LYS A 99 8.24 -2.49 -4.59
C LYS A 99 6.83 -1.99 -4.37
N PHE A 100 6.00 -2.11 -5.38
CA PHE A 100 4.63 -1.63 -5.30
C PHE A 100 3.69 -2.79 -5.59
N ARG A 101 2.65 -2.93 -4.76
CA ARG A 101 1.66 -3.96 -4.93
C ARG A 101 0.29 -3.39 -4.69
N VAL A 102 -0.69 -4.01 -5.34
CA VAL A 102 -2.07 -3.61 -5.11
C VAL A 102 -2.49 -4.00 -3.72
N ASP A 103 -3.10 -3.07 -3.01
CA ASP A 103 -3.66 -3.40 -1.71
C ASP A 103 -5.03 -4.02 -1.92
N THR A 104 -5.19 -5.24 -1.46
CA THR A 104 -6.44 -5.97 -1.62
C THR A 104 -7.29 -5.99 -0.37
N SER A 105 -6.81 -5.39 0.71
CA SER A 105 -7.56 -5.44 1.96
C SER A 105 -8.92 -4.76 1.83
N THR A 106 -8.96 -3.62 1.15
CA THR A 106 -10.21 -2.91 0.93
C THR A 106 -11.13 -3.71 0.01
N ASP A 107 -10.58 -4.32 -1.03
CA ASP A 107 -11.35 -5.13 -1.94
C ASP A 107 -11.95 -6.32 -1.20
N TYR A 108 -11.16 -6.92 -0.33
CA TYR A 108 -11.65 -8.02 0.48
C TYR A 108 -12.80 -7.56 1.36
N ALA A 109 -12.64 -6.43 2.02
CA ALA A 109 -13.67 -5.89 2.88
C ALA A 109 -14.93 -5.57 2.09
N SER A 110 -14.77 -5.01 0.90
CA SER A 110 -15.91 -4.71 0.04
C SER A 110 -16.62 -5.98 -0.39
N SER A 111 -15.87 -7.02 -0.68
CA SER A 111 -16.47 -8.30 -1.05
C SER A 111 -17.26 -8.87 0.12
N ILE A 112 -16.74 -8.78 1.32
CA ILE A 112 -17.44 -9.22 2.50
C ILE A 112 -18.72 -8.43 2.69
N ASP A 113 -18.66 -7.12 2.52
CA ASP A 113 -19.83 -6.26 2.65
C ASP A 113 -20.90 -6.65 1.64
N ARG A 114 -20.51 -6.91 0.41
CA ARG A 114 -21.49 -7.31 -0.61
C ARG A 114 -22.15 -8.62 -0.25
N LEU A 115 -21.37 -9.55 0.28
CA LEU A 115 -21.92 -10.82 0.70
C LEU A 115 -22.91 -10.63 1.84
N LEU A 116 -22.58 -9.77 2.77
CA LEU A 116 -23.47 -9.49 3.89
C LEU A 116 -24.76 -8.81 3.45
N SER A 117 -24.70 -8.07 2.36
CA SER A 117 -25.86 -7.36 1.87
C SER A 117 -26.77 -8.25 1.03
N ASP A 118 -26.29 -9.37 0.56
CA ASP A 118 -27.09 -10.29 -0.23
C ASP A 118 -28.14 -10.91 0.67
N PRO A 119 -29.43 -10.83 0.34
CA PRO A 119 -30.46 -11.37 1.22
C PRO A 119 -30.25 -12.82 1.59
N LYS A 120 -29.76 -13.60 0.63
CA LYS A 120 -29.53 -14.99 0.91
C LYS A 120 -28.40 -15.17 1.92
N VAL A 121 -27.33 -14.46 1.75
CA VAL A 121 -26.20 -14.55 2.65
C VAL A 121 -26.53 -13.91 3.99
N ALA A 122 -27.29 -12.83 3.97
CA ALA A 122 -27.69 -12.17 5.19
C ALA A 122 -28.49 -13.12 6.10
N ARG A 123 -29.33 -13.93 5.51
CA ARG A 123 -30.07 -14.89 6.30
C ARG A 123 -29.16 -15.91 6.93
N ASP A 124 -28.17 -16.36 6.18
CA ASP A 124 -27.19 -17.31 6.70
C ASP A 124 -26.36 -16.69 7.79
N LEU A 125 -26.08 -15.42 7.67
CA LEU A 125 -25.23 -14.75 8.63
C LEU A 125 -25.94 -14.30 9.87
N ASP A 126 -27.23 -14.30 9.83
CA ASP A 126 -27.98 -14.11 11.04
C ASP A 126 -27.65 -15.20 12.03
N THR A 127 -27.26 -16.34 11.54
CA THR A 127 -26.66 -17.28 12.40
C THR A 127 -25.26 -16.84 12.48
N PRO A 128 -24.72 -16.84 13.52
CA PRO A 128 -23.50 -16.18 13.69
C PRO A 128 -22.41 -16.70 12.94
N GLU A 129 -22.23 -16.94 12.07
CA GLU A 129 -21.22 -17.26 11.44
C GLU A 129 -20.59 -16.46 10.76
N ASN A 130 -20.25 -15.90 10.59
CA ASN A 130 -19.91 -15.01 9.92
C ASN A 130 -18.94 -14.67 9.64
N ASP A 131 -18.70 -14.83 9.64
CA ASP A 131 -17.86 -14.46 9.26
C ASP A 131 -17.25 -13.86 9.37
#